data_cce7f47116f844aa7536d234d7461aa1
#
_entry.id   cce7f47116f844aa7536d234d7461aa1
#
_cell.length_a   1.000
_cell.length_b   1.000
_cell.length_c   1.000
_cell.angle_alpha   90.00
_cell.angle_beta   90.00
_cell.angle_gamma   90.00
#
_symmetry.space_group_name_H-M   'P 1'
#
loop_
_entity.id
_entity.type
_entity.pdbx_description
1 polymer ?
#
loop_
_entity_poly.entity_id
_entity_poly.type
_entity_poly.pdbx_seq_one_letter_code
_entity_poly.pdbx_strand_id
1 'polypeptide(L)'
;MAARRSRAGTRRVAAAGRSGAGARRAAFALTAALALAAWLATSAGAGPRCFGAAARDPQHRCANPRLARVVTPTPDEALLDPNFPCTKRKLTPAATECAFGAPPERATATVALIGDSHAQHWRSALAVPAERRGWRVLDVSGPLCMFSTATTGAGPPFDQACGQWNADVLAWLGAHPEIHTIFTAGKRRQFVRPAPGQSGFDARREGYKARWATLPSTVTSIVVIRDAPPEDVRTKDCVRRRIAHHRTLTRACAVPRRHVLRPDPAVAAARESGAHVIDLTPQFCDARRCYPVIGSALVHKDADHLTQVFSRTLGPFLDRAYGALTISSTPAPTVTSVEVTAGSE
;
A
#
# COMPACT_ATOMS: atom_id res chain seq x y z
N MET A 1 -23.81 -9.84 -65.65
CA MET A 1 -23.15 -10.58 -66.77
C MET A 1 -22.05 -11.43 -66.23
N ALA A 2 -22.21 -12.64 -66.51
CA ALA A 2 -21.40 -13.83 -66.72
C ALA A 2 -20.85 -14.54 -65.47
N ALA A 3 -21.54 -15.63 -65.22
CA ALA A 3 -21.13 -16.79 -64.44
C ALA A 3 -20.02 -17.60 -65.17
N ARG A 4 -19.17 -18.31 -64.39
CA ARG A 4 -18.64 -19.60 -64.80
C ARG A 4 -18.50 -20.53 -63.61
N ARG A 5 -19.22 -21.64 -63.73
CA ARG A 5 -19.10 -22.89 -62.98
C ARG A 5 -17.95 -23.76 -63.57
N SER A 6 -17.32 -24.57 -62.77
CA SER A 6 -16.80 -25.91 -63.09
C SER A 6 -16.15 -26.53 -61.86
N ARG A 7 -16.52 -27.56 -61.38
CA ARG A 7 -16.72 -28.99 -61.59
C ARG A 7 -15.94 -29.78 -60.55
N ALA A 8 -16.64 -30.67 -59.89
CA ALA A 8 -16.21 -31.67 -58.94
C ALA A 8 -15.22 -32.68 -59.52
N GLY A 9 -14.35 -33.21 -58.66
CA GLY A 9 -13.51 -34.36 -58.92
C GLY A 9 -13.32 -35.17 -57.64
N THR A 10 -14.18 -36.17 -57.47
CA THR A 10 -14.05 -37.23 -56.47
C THR A 10 -12.92 -38.19 -56.83
N ARG A 11 -11.97 -38.40 -55.91
CA ARG A 11 -11.14 -39.62 -55.90
C ARG A 11 -11.13 -40.23 -54.51
N ARG A 12 -11.73 -41.39 -54.42
CA ARG A 12 -11.52 -42.34 -53.32
C ARG A 12 -10.16 -43.00 -53.50
N VAL A 13 -9.39 -43.09 -52.43
CA VAL A 13 -8.33 -44.08 -52.28
C VAL A 13 -8.29 -44.59 -50.84
N ALA A 14 -8.25 -45.87 -50.76
CA ALA A 14 -8.21 -46.87 -49.74
C ALA A 14 -7.54 -46.59 -48.42
N ALA A 15 -8.12 -47.17 -47.38
CA ALA A 15 -7.54 -47.42 -46.08
C ALA A 15 -6.39 -48.41 -46.11
N ALA A 16 -5.30 -48.07 -45.43
CA ALA A 16 -4.30 -49.06 -45.00
C ALA A 16 -3.94 -48.70 -43.53
N GLY A 17 -4.25 -49.60 -42.64
CA GLY A 17 -3.95 -49.50 -41.23
C GLY A 17 -2.45 -49.61 -40.95
N ARG A 18 -1.97 -48.83 -39.99
CA ARG A 18 -0.76 -49.10 -39.21
C ARG A 18 -1.02 -48.76 -37.74
N SER A 19 -1.01 -49.83 -37.00
CA SER A 19 -1.03 -49.87 -35.54
C SER A 19 0.26 -49.37 -34.91
N GLY A 20 0.14 -48.66 -33.78
CA GLY A 20 0.98 -48.93 -32.64
C GLY A 20 2.27 -48.15 -32.43
N ALA A 21 2.35 -46.81 -32.64
CA ALA A 21 3.51 -46.04 -32.18
C ALA A 21 3.18 -44.68 -31.52
N GLY A 22 1.87 -44.33 -31.33
CA GLY A 22 1.45 -43.02 -30.84
C GLY A 22 1.37 -42.91 -29.31
N ALA A 23 1.19 -44.01 -28.58
CA ALA A 23 0.89 -43.95 -27.14
C ALA A 23 2.08 -43.66 -26.22
N ARG A 24 3.32 -43.97 -26.67
CA ARG A 24 4.50 -43.71 -25.83
C ARG A 24 5.08 -42.29 -25.96
N ARG A 25 4.80 -41.57 -27.04
CA ARG A 25 5.23 -40.17 -27.21
C ARG A 25 4.35 -39.16 -26.51
N ALA A 26 3.07 -39.47 -26.33
CA ALA A 26 2.15 -38.59 -25.61
C ALA A 26 2.36 -38.57 -24.08
N ALA A 27 2.81 -39.68 -23.48
CA ALA A 27 3.12 -39.76 -22.06
C ALA A 27 4.38 -38.95 -21.67
N PHE A 28 5.41 -38.90 -22.53
CA PHE A 28 6.61 -38.10 -22.27
C PHE A 28 6.40 -36.59 -22.46
N ALA A 29 5.51 -36.18 -23.34
CA ALA A 29 5.19 -34.77 -23.54
C ALA A 29 4.35 -34.18 -22.37
N LEU A 30 3.44 -34.96 -21.76
CA LEU A 30 2.69 -34.53 -20.60
C LEU A 30 3.54 -34.41 -19.33
N THR A 31 4.48 -35.30 -19.11
CA THR A 31 5.37 -35.23 -17.94
C THR A 31 6.35 -34.06 -18.05
N ALA A 32 6.87 -33.74 -19.25
CA ALA A 32 7.73 -32.57 -19.45
C ALA A 32 6.97 -31.24 -19.31
N ALA A 33 5.70 -31.17 -19.76
CA ALA A 33 4.87 -29.97 -19.61
C ALA A 33 4.46 -29.72 -18.16
N LEU A 34 4.18 -30.76 -17.37
CA LEU A 34 3.91 -30.63 -15.92
C LEU A 34 5.15 -30.25 -15.12
N ALA A 35 6.33 -30.75 -15.48
CA ALA A 35 7.59 -30.33 -14.86
C ALA A 35 7.96 -28.87 -15.19
N LEU A 36 7.70 -28.40 -16.40
CA LEU A 36 7.93 -26.99 -16.78
C LEU A 36 6.92 -26.06 -16.11
N ALA A 37 5.65 -26.47 -15.96
CA ALA A 37 4.63 -25.70 -15.24
C ALA A 37 4.95 -25.61 -13.73
N ALA A 38 5.48 -26.66 -13.12
CA ALA A 38 5.93 -26.65 -11.74
C ALA A 38 7.16 -25.72 -11.53
N TRP A 39 8.04 -25.61 -12.53
CA TRP A 39 9.17 -24.68 -12.50
C TRP A 39 8.76 -23.22 -12.66
N LEU A 40 7.70 -22.94 -13.40
CA LEU A 40 7.14 -21.58 -13.57
C LEU A 40 6.29 -21.12 -12.38
N ALA A 41 5.75 -22.05 -11.57
CA ALA A 41 4.96 -21.75 -10.38
C ALA A 41 5.79 -21.40 -9.14
N THR A 42 7.12 -21.64 -9.14
CA THR A 42 7.99 -21.44 -7.97
C THR A 42 8.76 -20.12 -7.97
N SER A 43 8.43 -19.16 -8.83
CA SER A 43 9.10 -17.86 -8.81
C SER A 43 8.14 -16.67 -8.81
N ALA A 44 7.14 -16.68 -7.94
CA ALA A 44 6.68 -15.43 -7.33
C ALA A 44 7.85 -14.92 -6.47
N GLY A 45 8.89 -14.44 -7.14
CA GLY A 45 10.21 -14.22 -6.60
C GLY A 45 10.19 -13.22 -5.47
N ALA A 46 10.59 -13.65 -4.30
CA ALA A 46 11.13 -12.75 -3.30
C ALA A 46 12.18 -11.87 -4.03
N GLY A 47 11.96 -10.57 -4.06
CA GLY A 47 12.90 -9.64 -4.70
C GLY A 47 14.32 -9.83 -4.16
N PRO A 48 15.35 -9.24 -4.79
CA PRO A 48 16.72 -9.44 -4.36
C PRO A 48 16.87 -9.21 -2.87
N ARG A 49 17.62 -10.06 -2.18
CA ARG A 49 17.89 -9.92 -0.73
C ARG A 49 18.30 -8.46 -0.42
N CYS A 50 17.71 -7.85 0.61
CA CYS A 50 17.92 -6.46 1.02
C CYS A 50 17.40 -5.40 0.03
N PHE A 51 16.46 -5.75 -0.81
CA PHE A 51 15.82 -4.79 -1.70
C PHE A 51 14.81 -3.91 -0.95
N GLY A 52 14.77 -2.62 -1.25
CA GLY A 52 13.84 -1.66 -0.66
C GLY A 52 13.97 -1.53 0.86
N ALA A 53 12.85 -1.44 1.56
CA ALA A 53 12.78 -1.22 3.01
C ALA A 53 13.53 -2.28 3.83
N ALA A 54 13.69 -3.50 3.32
CA ALA A 54 14.45 -4.58 3.97
C ALA A 54 15.92 -4.20 4.22
N ALA A 55 16.52 -3.32 3.40
CA ALA A 55 17.87 -2.82 3.64
C ALA A 55 18.01 -1.97 4.91
N ARG A 56 16.88 -1.61 5.53
CA ARG A 56 16.81 -0.78 6.74
C ARG A 56 15.99 -1.42 7.86
N ASP A 57 15.82 -2.74 7.82
CA ASP A 57 15.16 -3.44 8.92
C ASP A 57 15.99 -3.30 10.20
N PRO A 58 15.47 -2.66 11.27
CA PRO A 58 16.21 -2.49 12.52
C PRO A 58 16.45 -3.82 13.23
N GLN A 59 15.61 -4.83 12.99
CA GLN A 59 15.71 -6.16 13.60
C GLN A 59 16.64 -7.10 12.85
N HIS A 60 16.81 -6.91 11.52
CA HIS A 60 17.59 -7.79 10.67
C HIS A 60 18.53 -6.97 9.76
N ARG A 61 19.76 -6.78 10.22
CA ARG A 61 20.77 -6.09 9.41
C ARG A 61 20.94 -6.79 8.08
N CYS A 62 20.79 -6.04 7.02
CA CYS A 62 20.84 -6.55 5.68
C CYS A 62 21.69 -5.64 4.78
N ALA A 63 22.66 -6.24 4.06
CA ALA A 63 23.46 -5.55 3.07
C ALA A 63 23.59 -6.40 1.80
N ASN A 64 23.47 -5.76 0.65
CA ASN A 64 23.70 -6.39 -0.65
C ASN A 64 24.51 -5.42 -1.55
N PRO A 65 25.82 -5.61 -1.67
CA PRO A 65 26.68 -4.73 -2.49
C PRO A 65 26.29 -4.65 -3.96
N ARG A 66 25.65 -5.71 -4.50
CA ARG A 66 25.16 -5.73 -5.90
C ARG A 66 24.09 -4.67 -6.17
N LEU A 67 23.36 -4.25 -5.11
CA LEU A 67 22.32 -3.23 -5.19
C LEU A 67 22.87 -1.80 -5.08
N ALA A 68 24.14 -1.59 -4.76
CA ALA A 68 24.68 -0.27 -4.41
C ALA A 68 24.66 0.75 -5.57
N ARG A 69 24.56 0.31 -6.82
CA ARG A 69 24.60 1.16 -8.03
C ARG A 69 23.31 1.04 -8.87
N VAL A 70 22.33 0.29 -8.43
CA VAL A 70 21.05 0.06 -9.13
C VAL A 70 19.97 0.91 -8.49
N VAL A 71 19.05 1.43 -9.29
CA VAL A 71 17.85 2.15 -8.84
C VAL A 71 16.65 1.64 -9.61
N THR A 72 15.60 1.27 -8.90
CA THR A 72 14.36 0.76 -9.49
C THR A 72 13.14 1.36 -8.76
N PRO A 73 12.22 1.98 -9.49
CA PRO A 73 12.41 2.51 -10.85
C PRO A 73 13.47 3.62 -10.87
N THR A 74 13.97 3.99 -12.03
CA THR A 74 14.75 5.22 -12.19
C THR A 74 13.88 6.46 -11.93
N PRO A 75 14.46 7.64 -11.64
CA PRO A 75 13.65 8.85 -11.42
C PRO A 75 12.73 9.21 -12.59
N ASP A 76 13.08 8.86 -13.83
CA ASP A 76 12.29 9.15 -15.02
C ASP A 76 11.18 8.11 -15.22
N GLU A 77 11.46 6.84 -15.02
CA GLU A 77 10.46 5.77 -15.00
C GLU A 77 9.43 5.97 -13.86
N ALA A 78 9.87 6.46 -12.71
CA ALA A 78 9.01 6.69 -11.56
C ALA A 78 7.88 7.69 -11.82
N LEU A 79 8.09 8.67 -12.72
CA LEU A 79 7.06 9.62 -13.11
C LEU A 79 5.92 8.96 -13.89
N LEU A 80 6.22 7.83 -14.55
CA LEU A 80 5.27 7.01 -15.29
C LEU A 80 4.68 5.88 -14.44
N ASP A 81 5.14 5.74 -13.18
CA ASP A 81 4.71 4.67 -12.27
C ASP A 81 3.19 4.76 -12.01
N PRO A 82 2.39 3.79 -12.47
CA PRO A 82 0.96 3.82 -12.27
C PRO A 82 0.63 3.68 -10.78
N ASN A 83 -0.57 4.08 -10.38
CA ASN A 83 -1.07 3.72 -9.07
C ASN A 83 -1.31 2.20 -8.99
N PHE A 84 -1.24 1.66 -7.77
CA PHE A 84 -1.51 0.24 -7.54
C PHE A 84 -2.85 -0.18 -8.17
N PRO A 85 -2.89 -1.29 -8.94
CA PRO A 85 -4.09 -1.72 -9.64
C PRO A 85 -5.19 -2.16 -8.64
N CYS A 86 -6.43 -1.79 -8.97
CA CYS A 86 -7.60 -2.14 -8.17
C CYS A 86 -8.87 -2.13 -9.03
N THR A 87 -9.90 -2.79 -8.56
CA THR A 87 -11.23 -2.70 -9.17
C THR A 87 -11.92 -1.42 -8.72
N LYS A 88 -12.14 -0.49 -9.65
CA LYS A 88 -12.76 0.81 -9.38
C LYS A 88 -14.28 0.74 -9.50
N ARG A 89 -14.97 1.32 -8.52
CA ARG A 89 -16.41 1.54 -8.53
C ARG A 89 -16.70 3.01 -8.20
N LYS A 90 -17.41 3.70 -9.07
CA LYS A 90 -17.85 5.07 -8.81
C LYS A 90 -18.97 5.01 -7.76
N LEU A 91 -18.82 5.73 -6.65
CA LEU A 91 -19.81 5.81 -5.58
C LEU A 91 -20.71 7.03 -5.78
N THR A 92 -20.10 8.19 -5.93
CA THR A 92 -20.74 9.48 -6.15
C THR A 92 -19.91 10.30 -7.14
N PRO A 93 -20.37 11.46 -7.61
CA PRO A 93 -19.51 12.35 -8.41
C PRO A 93 -18.19 12.71 -7.73
N ALA A 94 -18.16 12.75 -6.38
CA ALA A 94 -16.97 13.12 -5.61
C ALA A 94 -16.14 11.92 -5.15
N ALA A 95 -16.73 10.72 -4.98
CA ALA A 95 -16.08 9.56 -4.38
C ALA A 95 -15.98 8.36 -5.34
N THR A 96 -14.85 7.67 -5.30
CA THR A 96 -14.58 6.43 -6.03
C THR A 96 -13.95 5.42 -5.07
N GLU A 97 -14.52 4.22 -5.04
CA GLU A 97 -13.95 3.07 -4.35
C GLU A 97 -12.96 2.34 -5.25
N CYS A 98 -11.89 1.86 -4.67
CA CYS A 98 -10.84 1.07 -5.32
C CYS A 98 -10.63 -0.20 -4.49
N ALA A 99 -11.16 -1.33 -4.93
CA ALA A 99 -11.10 -2.59 -4.19
C ALA A 99 -9.91 -3.45 -4.62
N PHE A 100 -9.21 -4.05 -3.64
CA PHE A 100 -8.13 -5.01 -3.86
C PHE A 100 -8.01 -6.00 -2.69
N GLY A 101 -7.12 -6.99 -2.81
CA GLY A 101 -6.99 -8.08 -1.85
C GLY A 101 -7.95 -9.23 -2.12
N ALA A 102 -8.46 -9.89 -1.08
CA ALA A 102 -9.36 -11.02 -1.22
C ALA A 102 -10.70 -10.60 -1.82
N PRO A 103 -11.33 -11.44 -2.65
CA PRO A 103 -12.69 -11.21 -3.12
C PRO A 103 -13.68 -11.36 -1.95
N PRO A 104 -14.89 -10.76 -2.04
CA PRO A 104 -15.83 -10.66 -0.92
C PRO A 104 -16.12 -12.00 -0.23
N GLU A 105 -16.33 -13.05 -1.04
CA GLU A 105 -16.70 -14.39 -0.56
C GLU A 105 -15.57 -15.16 0.14
N ARG A 106 -14.32 -14.66 0.06
CA ARG A 106 -13.14 -15.30 0.69
C ARG A 106 -12.43 -14.36 1.67
N ALA A 107 -12.96 -13.15 1.85
CA ALA A 107 -12.35 -12.19 2.74
C ALA A 107 -12.53 -12.60 4.21
N THR A 108 -11.44 -12.65 4.96
CA THR A 108 -11.47 -12.86 6.42
C THR A 108 -11.90 -11.60 7.17
N ALA A 109 -11.69 -10.43 6.58
CA ALA A 109 -12.15 -9.14 7.05
C ALA A 109 -12.20 -8.14 5.87
N THR A 110 -13.09 -7.16 5.96
CA THR A 110 -13.08 -5.98 5.09
C THR A 110 -12.52 -4.80 5.87
N VAL A 111 -11.50 -4.15 5.33
CA VAL A 111 -10.86 -2.96 5.92
C VAL A 111 -10.94 -1.80 4.94
N ALA A 112 -11.00 -0.57 5.43
CA ALA A 112 -10.96 0.61 4.57
C ALA A 112 -9.61 1.30 4.60
N LEU A 113 -9.22 1.92 3.47
CA LEU A 113 -8.14 2.89 3.36
C LEU A 113 -8.74 4.24 2.98
N ILE A 114 -8.57 5.25 3.83
CA ILE A 114 -9.23 6.54 3.66
C ILE A 114 -8.22 7.67 3.87
N GLY A 115 -8.27 8.69 3.03
CA GLY A 115 -7.39 9.86 3.12
C GLY A 115 -7.22 10.54 1.77
N ASP A 116 -6.15 11.29 1.60
CA ASP A 116 -5.81 11.95 0.34
C ASP A 116 -4.90 11.07 -0.55
N SER A 117 -4.18 11.69 -1.50
CA SER A 117 -3.22 10.96 -2.34
C SER A 117 -2.07 10.29 -1.57
N HIS A 118 -1.82 10.74 -0.32
CA HIS A 118 -0.86 10.07 0.55
C HIS A 118 -1.43 8.78 1.18
N ALA A 119 -2.75 8.61 1.25
CA ALA A 119 -3.34 7.30 1.52
C ALA A 119 -3.16 6.37 0.30
N GLN A 120 -3.37 6.88 -0.92
CA GLN A 120 -3.25 6.09 -2.15
C GLN A 120 -1.86 5.47 -2.34
N HIS A 121 -0.79 6.14 -1.97
CA HIS A 121 0.55 5.60 -2.13
C HIS A 121 0.87 4.45 -1.15
N TRP A 122 0.02 4.22 -0.12
CA TRP A 122 0.11 3.07 0.78
C TRP A 122 -0.59 1.82 0.26
N ARG A 123 -1.34 1.89 -0.86
CA ARG A 123 -2.04 0.71 -1.44
C ARG A 123 -1.11 -0.48 -1.63
N SER A 124 0.06 -0.26 -2.28
CA SER A 124 1.05 -1.33 -2.51
C SER A 124 1.59 -1.94 -1.22
N ALA A 125 1.77 -1.12 -0.17
CA ALA A 125 2.19 -1.60 1.14
C ALA A 125 1.06 -2.39 1.82
N LEU A 126 -0.17 -1.87 1.78
CA LEU A 126 -1.33 -2.50 2.43
C LEU A 126 -1.77 -3.79 1.71
N ALA A 127 -1.46 -3.93 0.41
CA ALA A 127 -1.72 -5.17 -0.33
C ALA A 127 -0.98 -6.38 0.27
N VAL A 128 0.19 -6.17 0.89
CA VAL A 128 0.96 -7.27 1.49
C VAL A 128 0.26 -7.88 2.71
N PRO A 129 -0.13 -7.12 3.76
CA PRO A 129 -0.94 -7.69 4.83
C PRO A 129 -2.32 -8.16 4.32
N ALA A 130 -2.92 -7.52 3.32
CA ALA A 130 -4.18 -7.99 2.73
C ALA A 130 -4.04 -9.39 2.14
N GLU A 131 -3.00 -9.63 1.34
CA GLU A 131 -2.68 -10.95 0.78
C GLU A 131 -2.44 -12.00 1.89
N ARG A 132 -1.63 -11.64 2.91
CA ARG A 132 -1.23 -12.56 3.98
C ARG A 132 -2.35 -12.90 4.96
N ARG A 133 -3.23 -11.95 5.22
CA ARG A 133 -4.32 -12.06 6.19
C ARG A 133 -5.67 -12.40 5.55
N GLY A 134 -5.74 -12.45 4.22
CA GLY A 134 -6.98 -12.69 3.50
C GLY A 134 -7.95 -11.51 3.59
N TRP A 135 -7.48 -10.27 3.67
CA TRP A 135 -8.34 -9.10 3.76
C TRP A 135 -8.81 -8.63 2.38
N ARG A 136 -10.03 -8.14 2.35
CA ARG A 136 -10.52 -7.24 1.33
C ARG A 136 -10.23 -5.80 1.76
N VAL A 137 -9.59 -5.02 0.90
CA VAL A 137 -9.34 -3.60 1.14
C VAL A 137 -10.21 -2.77 0.21
N LEU A 138 -10.96 -1.83 0.78
CA LEU A 138 -11.77 -0.84 0.08
C LEU A 138 -11.13 0.53 0.31
N ASP A 139 -10.51 1.08 -0.73
CA ASP A 139 -9.88 2.39 -0.68
C ASP A 139 -10.84 3.45 -1.24
N VAL A 140 -11.21 4.42 -0.41
CA VAL A 140 -12.04 5.57 -0.78
C VAL A 140 -11.26 6.86 -0.56
N SER A 141 -10.02 6.91 -1.04
CA SER A 141 -9.19 8.10 -0.94
C SER A 141 -9.55 9.14 -2.01
N GLY A 142 -9.61 10.40 -1.59
CA GLY A 142 -9.88 11.56 -2.42
C GLY A 142 -8.61 12.35 -2.71
N PRO A 143 -8.23 12.62 -3.99
CA PRO A 143 -7.04 13.40 -4.28
C PRO A 143 -7.15 14.79 -3.62
N LEU A 144 -6.09 15.18 -2.89
CA LEU A 144 -5.96 16.45 -2.17
C LEU A 144 -6.94 16.69 -1.01
N CYS A 145 -7.94 15.84 -0.80
CA CYS A 145 -8.93 16.00 0.28
C CYS A 145 -8.52 15.18 1.51
N MET A 146 -8.14 15.84 2.59
CA MET A 146 -7.91 15.17 3.88
C MET A 146 -9.23 14.57 4.40
N PHE A 147 -9.16 13.42 5.05
CA PHE A 147 -10.29 12.88 5.81
C PHE A 147 -10.39 13.61 7.16
N SER A 148 -10.89 14.83 7.10
CA SER A 148 -10.83 15.82 8.18
C SER A 148 -11.97 16.84 8.04
N THR A 149 -12.33 17.51 9.12
CA THR A 149 -13.23 18.68 9.09
C THR A 149 -12.50 19.98 8.79
N ALA A 150 -11.16 19.98 8.77
CA ALA A 150 -10.38 21.17 8.44
C ALA A 150 -10.62 21.58 6.98
N THR A 151 -10.94 22.85 6.74
CA THR A 151 -11.11 23.40 5.40
C THR A 151 -9.75 23.51 4.71
N THR A 152 -9.65 23.08 3.45
CA THR A 152 -8.38 23.09 2.73
C THR A 152 -7.85 24.49 2.45
N GLY A 153 -8.74 25.49 2.35
CA GLY A 153 -8.38 26.88 2.09
C GLY A 153 -7.92 27.14 0.67
N ALA A 154 -8.12 26.17 -0.25
CA ALA A 154 -7.89 26.37 -1.68
C ALA A 154 -9.00 27.22 -2.32
N GLY A 155 -10.09 27.45 -1.58
CA GLY A 155 -11.26 28.21 -2.02
C GLY A 155 -12.31 27.37 -2.75
N PRO A 156 -13.52 27.93 -2.92
CA PRO A 156 -14.55 27.29 -3.75
C PRO A 156 -14.06 27.22 -5.21
N PRO A 157 -14.35 26.15 -5.99
CA PRO A 157 -15.22 25.02 -5.63
C PRO A 157 -14.49 23.86 -4.92
N PHE A 158 -13.18 23.94 -4.71
CA PHE A 158 -12.37 22.82 -4.20
C PHE A 158 -12.74 22.48 -2.74
N ASP A 159 -12.90 23.50 -1.87
CA ASP A 159 -13.30 23.28 -0.48
C ASP A 159 -14.67 22.59 -0.39
N GLN A 160 -15.62 22.97 -1.28
CA GLN A 160 -16.93 22.33 -1.37
C GLN A 160 -16.82 20.87 -1.81
N ALA A 161 -15.99 20.58 -2.84
CA ALA A 161 -15.78 19.23 -3.33
C ALA A 161 -15.17 18.31 -2.24
N CYS A 162 -14.21 18.81 -1.46
CA CYS A 162 -13.65 18.07 -0.33
C CYS A 162 -14.65 17.88 0.80
N GLY A 163 -15.49 18.88 1.09
CA GLY A 163 -16.60 18.76 2.04
C GLY A 163 -17.58 17.67 1.63
N GLN A 164 -18.00 17.69 0.36
CA GLN A 164 -18.90 16.66 -0.18
C GLN A 164 -18.26 15.26 -0.15
N TRP A 165 -17.00 15.14 -0.59
CA TRP A 165 -16.27 13.85 -0.52
C TRP A 165 -16.23 13.30 0.93
N ASN A 166 -15.95 14.16 1.92
CA ASN A 166 -15.95 13.76 3.32
C ASN A 166 -17.35 13.28 3.79
N ALA A 167 -18.43 13.94 3.35
CA ALA A 167 -19.80 13.51 3.66
C ALA A 167 -20.13 12.17 3.00
N ASP A 168 -19.76 12.01 1.73
CA ASP A 168 -19.96 10.78 0.98
C ASP A 168 -19.22 9.59 1.60
N VAL A 169 -17.98 9.80 2.09
CA VAL A 169 -17.20 8.76 2.78
C VAL A 169 -17.88 8.33 4.09
N LEU A 170 -18.44 9.29 4.86
CA LEU A 170 -19.16 8.93 6.08
C LEU A 170 -20.45 8.15 5.79
N ALA A 171 -21.22 8.57 4.78
CA ALA A 171 -22.41 7.86 4.34
C ALA A 171 -22.06 6.44 3.84
N TRP A 172 -20.97 6.33 3.07
CA TRP A 172 -20.46 5.05 2.59
C TRP A 172 -20.04 4.13 3.74
N LEU A 173 -19.31 4.63 4.74
CA LEU A 173 -18.96 3.86 5.93
C LEU A 173 -20.21 3.39 6.70
N GLY A 174 -21.24 4.24 6.82
CA GLY A 174 -22.51 3.85 7.42
C GLY A 174 -23.25 2.73 6.68
N ALA A 175 -23.03 2.61 5.36
CA ALA A 175 -23.58 1.53 4.52
C ALA A 175 -22.72 0.26 4.51
N HIS A 176 -21.54 0.26 5.15
CA HIS A 176 -20.62 -0.88 5.22
C HIS A 176 -20.31 -1.27 6.68
N PRO A 177 -21.31 -1.80 7.41
CA PRO A 177 -21.16 -2.15 8.83
C PRO A 177 -20.12 -3.25 9.10
N GLU A 178 -19.70 -4.00 8.07
CA GLU A 178 -18.63 -4.99 8.11
C GLU A 178 -17.23 -4.38 8.22
N ILE A 179 -17.09 -3.07 8.04
CA ILE A 179 -15.80 -2.36 8.20
C ILE A 179 -15.62 -1.95 9.66
N HIS A 180 -14.80 -2.72 10.38
CA HIS A 180 -14.44 -2.41 11.77
C HIS A 180 -13.11 -1.67 11.90
N THR A 181 -12.24 -1.78 10.90
CA THR A 181 -10.92 -1.15 10.91
C THR A 181 -10.75 -0.24 9.71
N ILE A 182 -10.38 1.02 9.96
CA ILE A 182 -9.95 1.95 8.93
C ILE A 182 -8.46 2.24 9.07
N PHE A 183 -7.73 2.17 7.95
CA PHE A 183 -6.41 2.75 7.80
C PHE A 183 -6.57 4.16 7.24
N THR A 184 -5.87 5.13 7.81
CA THR A 184 -5.91 6.50 7.31
C THR A 184 -4.52 7.08 7.21
N ALA A 185 -4.27 7.82 6.15
CA ALA A 185 -3.06 8.59 5.94
C ALA A 185 -3.39 9.88 5.19
N GLY A 186 -2.59 10.89 5.36
CA GLY A 186 -2.79 12.15 4.68
C GLY A 186 -1.51 12.98 4.65
N LYS A 187 -1.43 13.89 3.67
CA LYS A 187 -0.32 14.81 3.51
C LYS A 187 -0.18 15.69 4.74
N ARG A 188 0.86 15.46 5.51
CA ARG A 188 1.17 16.15 6.78
C ARG A 188 1.17 17.68 6.66
N ARG A 189 1.54 18.22 5.51
CA ARG A 189 1.63 19.65 5.23
C ARG A 189 0.57 20.11 4.23
N GLN A 190 -0.56 19.41 4.17
CA GLN A 190 -1.69 19.88 3.36
C GLN A 190 -2.08 21.30 3.79
N PHE A 191 -2.33 22.16 2.81
CA PHE A 191 -2.76 23.52 3.08
C PHE A 191 -4.14 23.50 3.74
N VAL A 192 -4.32 24.31 4.77
CA VAL A 192 -5.60 24.50 5.47
C VAL A 192 -5.79 25.98 5.80
N ARG A 193 -7.04 26.40 5.97
CA ARG A 193 -7.39 27.72 6.47
C ARG A 193 -7.66 27.62 7.98
N PRO A 194 -6.71 27.99 8.84
CA PRO A 194 -6.92 27.96 10.28
C PRO A 194 -7.85 29.09 10.70
N ALA A 195 -8.51 28.92 11.85
CA ALA A 195 -9.23 30.00 12.52
C ALA A 195 -8.26 31.10 13.00
N PRO A 196 -8.74 32.33 13.27
CA PRO A 196 -7.90 33.39 13.85
C PRO A 196 -7.19 32.91 15.13
N GLY A 197 -5.88 33.09 15.19
CA GLY A 197 -5.03 32.66 16.32
C GLY A 197 -4.67 31.16 16.33
N GLN A 198 -5.21 30.34 15.44
CA GLN A 198 -4.90 28.92 15.34
C GLN A 198 -3.76 28.67 14.36
N SER A 199 -2.82 27.77 14.69
CA SER A 199 -1.81 27.33 13.73
C SER A 199 -2.42 26.37 12.70
N GLY A 200 -1.82 26.29 11.49
CA GLY A 200 -2.24 25.31 10.49
C GLY A 200 -2.00 23.86 10.94
N PHE A 201 -1.06 23.61 11.87
CA PHE A 201 -0.88 22.31 12.49
C PHE A 201 -2.07 21.96 13.38
N ASP A 202 -2.48 22.87 14.25
CA ASP A 202 -3.60 22.68 15.16
C ASP A 202 -4.93 22.53 14.40
N ALA A 203 -5.16 23.34 13.37
CA ALA A 203 -6.34 23.21 12.52
C ALA A 203 -6.46 21.80 11.92
N ARG A 204 -5.36 21.24 11.41
CA ARG A 204 -5.35 19.86 10.88
C ARG A 204 -5.56 18.83 12.00
N ARG A 205 -4.86 18.96 13.13
CA ARG A 205 -5.00 18.06 14.27
C ARG A 205 -6.43 17.99 14.77
N GLU A 206 -7.04 19.15 15.06
CA GLU A 206 -8.42 19.21 15.53
C GLU A 206 -9.41 18.74 14.47
N GLY A 207 -9.16 19.05 13.19
CA GLY A 207 -9.99 18.57 12.10
C GLY A 207 -10.01 17.05 11.96
N TYR A 208 -8.87 16.38 12.17
CA TYR A 208 -8.81 14.90 12.22
C TYR A 208 -9.62 14.36 13.40
N LYS A 209 -9.41 14.90 14.62
CA LYS A 209 -10.13 14.48 15.82
C LYS A 209 -11.64 14.62 15.64
N ALA A 210 -12.08 15.79 15.17
CA ALA A 210 -13.49 16.06 14.92
C ALA A 210 -14.10 15.11 13.88
N ARG A 211 -13.36 14.76 12.81
CA ARG A 211 -13.82 13.80 11.80
C ARG A 211 -13.94 12.40 12.38
N TRP A 212 -12.94 11.94 13.13
CA TRP A 212 -12.97 10.59 13.71
C TRP A 212 -14.06 10.41 14.76
N ALA A 213 -14.43 11.47 15.46
CA ALA A 213 -15.55 11.46 16.40
C ALA A 213 -16.93 11.28 15.74
N THR A 214 -17.02 11.47 14.40
CA THR A 214 -18.26 11.29 13.63
C THR A 214 -18.36 9.96 12.91
N LEU A 215 -17.41 9.05 13.11
CA LEU A 215 -17.43 7.73 12.50
C LEU A 215 -18.60 6.88 13.02
N PRO A 216 -19.17 6.00 12.17
CA PRO A 216 -20.13 5.00 12.64
C PRO A 216 -19.56 4.15 13.78
N SER A 217 -20.40 3.76 14.73
CA SER A 217 -19.99 2.93 15.88
C SER A 217 -19.47 1.55 15.51
N THR A 218 -19.74 1.07 14.28
CA THR A 218 -19.18 -0.15 13.71
C THR A 218 -17.67 -0.05 13.47
N VAL A 219 -17.15 1.17 13.25
CA VAL A 219 -15.70 1.42 13.12
C VAL A 219 -15.09 1.47 14.52
N THR A 220 -14.52 0.38 14.96
CA THR A 220 -13.94 0.23 16.31
C THR A 220 -12.42 0.45 16.35
N SER A 221 -11.76 0.50 15.20
CA SER A 221 -10.31 0.69 15.12
C SER A 221 -9.91 1.68 14.03
N ILE A 222 -9.18 2.72 14.42
CA ILE A 222 -8.56 3.69 13.52
C ILE A 222 -7.05 3.48 13.58
N VAL A 223 -6.44 3.22 12.43
CA VAL A 223 -5.00 3.03 12.28
C VAL A 223 -4.43 4.13 11.40
N VAL A 224 -3.75 5.06 12.02
CA VAL A 224 -3.07 6.17 11.33
C VAL A 224 -1.71 5.70 10.86
N ILE A 225 -1.46 5.73 9.55
CA ILE A 225 -0.14 5.54 8.99
C ILE A 225 0.52 6.92 8.91
N ARG A 226 1.62 7.10 9.66
CA ARG A 226 2.38 8.35 9.62
C ARG A 226 2.82 8.67 8.21
N ASP A 227 2.65 9.95 7.80
CA ASP A 227 3.06 10.42 6.48
C ASP A 227 4.57 10.22 6.24
N ALA A 228 4.90 9.78 5.02
CA ALA A 228 6.28 9.58 4.58
C ALA A 228 7.07 10.90 4.63
N PRO A 229 8.38 10.87 4.97
CA PRO A 229 9.23 12.06 4.86
C PRO A 229 9.29 12.50 3.38
N PRO A 230 8.97 13.75 3.03
CA PRO A 230 9.05 14.21 1.64
C PRO A 230 10.49 14.31 1.15
N GLU A 231 10.65 14.36 -0.15
CA GLU A 231 11.93 14.53 -0.80
C GLU A 231 12.23 16.02 -1.08
N ASP A 232 13.52 16.40 -1.01
CA ASP A 232 13.99 17.69 -1.52
C ASP A 232 14.03 17.65 -3.05
N VAL A 233 13.57 18.74 -3.71
CA VAL A 233 13.52 18.83 -5.17
C VAL A 233 14.87 18.56 -5.86
N ARG A 234 16.01 18.87 -5.20
CA ARG A 234 17.36 18.60 -5.70
C ARG A 234 17.78 17.15 -5.59
N THR A 235 17.05 16.35 -4.84
CA THR A 235 17.41 14.97 -4.55
C THR A 235 17.33 14.10 -5.79
N LYS A 236 16.29 14.25 -6.60
CA LYS A 236 16.15 13.52 -7.87
C LYS A 236 17.28 13.80 -8.85
N ASP A 237 17.69 15.06 -8.99
CA ASP A 237 18.81 15.42 -9.86
C ASP A 237 20.14 14.85 -9.32
N CYS A 238 20.30 14.79 -8.00
CA CYS A 238 21.41 14.08 -7.40
C CYS A 238 21.39 12.59 -7.77
N VAL A 239 20.25 11.91 -7.67
CA VAL A 239 20.11 10.49 -8.03
C VAL A 239 20.41 10.29 -9.51
N ARG A 240 19.84 11.11 -10.42
CA ARG A 240 20.11 11.05 -11.88
C ARG A 240 21.60 11.16 -12.19
N ARG A 241 22.27 12.19 -11.62
CA ARG A 241 23.72 12.36 -11.82
C ARG A 241 24.53 11.16 -11.34
N ARG A 242 24.15 10.54 -10.23
CA ARG A 242 24.85 9.37 -9.72
C ARG A 242 24.66 8.14 -10.60
N ILE A 243 23.46 7.94 -11.15
CA ILE A 243 23.17 6.89 -12.12
C ILE A 243 24.02 7.10 -13.37
N ALA A 244 23.99 8.31 -13.95
CA ALA A 244 24.74 8.65 -15.16
C ALA A 244 26.25 8.43 -15.02
N HIS A 245 26.81 8.59 -13.84
CA HIS A 245 28.23 8.38 -13.53
C HIS A 245 28.54 7.01 -12.89
N HIS A 246 27.62 6.07 -12.90
CA HIS A 246 27.75 4.72 -12.30
C HIS A 246 28.27 4.73 -10.85
N ARG A 247 27.89 5.74 -10.07
CA ARG A 247 28.34 5.93 -8.67
C ARG A 247 27.34 5.28 -7.68
N THR A 248 27.88 4.89 -6.51
CA THR A 248 27.06 4.33 -5.43
C THR A 248 26.01 5.32 -4.93
N LEU A 249 24.83 4.82 -4.57
CA LEU A 249 23.65 5.61 -4.18
C LEU A 249 23.33 5.55 -2.68
N THR A 250 23.94 4.63 -1.95
CA THR A 250 23.57 4.23 -0.60
C THR A 250 23.50 5.37 0.43
N ARG A 251 24.34 6.40 0.31
CA ARG A 251 24.34 7.55 1.24
C ARG A 251 24.44 8.90 0.53
N ALA A 252 24.60 8.89 -0.76
CA ALA A 252 24.94 10.10 -1.51
C ALA A 252 23.67 10.95 -1.55
N CYS A 253 22.82 11.20 -1.93
CA CYS A 253 21.69 12.10 -2.06
C CYS A 253 20.79 12.17 -0.80
N ALA A 254 21.26 11.66 0.34
CA ALA A 254 20.49 11.67 1.58
C ALA A 254 20.33 13.10 2.12
N VAL A 255 19.13 13.42 2.58
CA VAL A 255 18.78 14.71 3.15
C VAL A 255 18.80 14.71 4.68
N PRO A 256 19.13 15.82 5.35
CA PRO A 256 19.08 15.89 6.81
C PRO A 256 17.67 15.60 7.33
N ARG A 257 17.55 14.61 8.24
CA ARG A 257 16.28 14.20 8.84
C ARG A 257 15.48 15.38 9.41
N ARG A 258 16.13 16.31 10.09
CA ARG A 258 15.49 17.51 10.69
C ARG A 258 14.79 18.41 9.65
N HIS A 259 15.17 18.35 8.38
CA HIS A 259 14.58 19.17 7.33
C HIS A 259 13.29 18.55 6.77
N VAL A 260 13.21 17.23 6.72
CA VAL A 260 12.11 16.52 6.08
C VAL A 260 11.16 15.84 7.07
N LEU A 261 11.64 15.44 8.24
CA LEU A 261 10.79 14.82 9.26
C LEU A 261 10.31 15.87 10.27
N ARG A 262 9.06 16.27 10.14
CA ARG A 262 8.37 17.24 11.00
C ARG A 262 7.26 16.56 11.80
N PRO A 263 6.72 17.20 12.85
CA PRO A 263 5.51 16.72 13.51
C PRO A 263 4.38 16.46 12.50
N ASP A 264 3.62 15.41 12.74
CA ASP A 264 2.51 15.00 11.91
C ASP A 264 1.19 15.24 12.66
N PRO A 265 0.27 16.08 12.14
CA PRO A 265 -0.98 16.42 12.83
C PRO A 265 -1.92 15.23 12.97
N ALA A 266 -1.93 14.27 12.01
CA ALA A 266 -2.73 13.04 12.11
C ALA A 266 -2.21 12.14 13.25
N VAL A 267 -0.88 12.03 13.40
CA VAL A 267 -0.27 11.30 14.51
C VAL A 267 -0.55 11.96 15.85
N ALA A 268 -0.53 13.30 15.92
CA ALA A 268 -0.88 14.02 17.13
C ALA A 268 -2.37 13.79 17.51
N ALA A 269 -3.26 13.93 16.53
CA ALA A 269 -4.68 13.62 16.68
C ALA A 269 -4.92 12.19 17.17
N ALA A 270 -4.24 11.21 16.58
CA ALA A 270 -4.36 9.80 16.95
C ALA A 270 -4.03 9.56 18.43
N ARG A 271 -2.92 10.13 18.91
CA ARG A 271 -2.49 10.00 20.32
C ARG A 271 -3.51 10.61 21.29
N GLU A 272 -4.17 11.71 20.90
CA GLU A 272 -5.18 12.37 21.71
C GLU A 272 -6.56 11.69 21.66
N SER A 273 -6.84 10.93 20.58
CA SER A 273 -8.13 10.25 20.36
C SER A 273 -8.11 8.75 20.65
N GLY A 274 -6.98 8.19 21.12
CA GLY A 274 -6.85 6.75 21.34
C GLY A 274 -6.74 5.92 20.07
N ALA A 275 -6.56 6.54 18.88
CA ALA A 275 -6.34 5.82 17.64
C ALA A 275 -4.91 5.26 17.58
N HIS A 276 -4.73 4.15 16.86
CA HIS A 276 -3.44 3.51 16.69
C HIS A 276 -2.55 4.25 15.69
N VAL A 277 -1.24 4.16 15.87
CA VAL A 277 -0.26 4.78 14.97
C VAL A 277 0.73 3.73 14.47
N ILE A 278 0.90 3.67 13.15
CA ILE A 278 2.00 2.95 12.49
C ILE A 278 3.01 3.98 11.99
N ASP A 279 4.22 3.97 12.57
CA ASP A 279 5.33 4.84 12.18
C ASP A 279 6.44 4.01 11.54
N LEU A 280 6.54 4.08 10.22
CA LEU A 280 7.55 3.40 9.42
C LEU A 280 8.76 4.31 9.11
N THR A 281 8.95 5.41 9.83
CA THR A 281 10.10 6.32 9.68
C THR A 281 11.46 5.60 9.70
N PRO A 282 11.71 4.54 10.52
CA PRO A 282 12.98 3.83 10.51
C PRO A 282 13.36 3.21 9.16
N GLN A 283 12.35 2.86 8.33
CA GLN A 283 12.55 2.32 6.99
C GLN A 283 13.00 3.38 5.98
N PHE A 284 12.75 4.67 6.26
CA PHE A 284 13.13 5.81 5.42
C PHE A 284 14.42 6.49 5.88
N CYS A 285 14.61 6.59 7.19
CA CYS A 285 15.61 7.46 7.81
C CYS A 285 16.41 6.73 8.90
N ASP A 286 17.67 7.10 9.07
CA ASP A 286 18.40 6.87 10.31
C ASP A 286 18.23 8.06 11.29
N ALA A 287 19.05 8.12 12.34
CA ALA A 287 19.00 9.18 13.33
C ALA A 287 19.28 10.58 12.74
N ARG A 288 20.00 10.66 11.62
CA ARG A 288 20.53 11.92 11.05
C ARG A 288 19.99 12.25 9.67
N ARG A 289 19.68 11.24 8.85
CA ARG A 289 19.37 11.41 7.40
C ARG A 289 18.21 10.55 6.96
N CYS A 290 17.49 11.02 5.94
CA CYS A 290 16.52 10.28 5.16
C CYS A 290 17.07 10.03 3.75
N TYR A 291 16.72 8.90 3.14
CA TYR A 291 17.38 8.39 1.96
C TYR A 291 16.40 8.32 0.79
N PRO A 292 16.77 8.86 -0.40
CA PRO A 292 15.91 8.80 -1.58
C PRO A 292 15.96 7.44 -2.30
N VAL A 293 17.02 6.65 -2.04
CA VAL A 293 17.18 5.29 -2.57
C VAL A 293 17.54 4.37 -1.43
N ILE A 294 16.77 3.33 -1.23
CA ILE A 294 16.93 2.36 -0.15
C ILE A 294 16.91 0.95 -0.74
N GLY A 295 18.00 0.20 -0.55
CA GLY A 295 18.14 -1.13 -1.12
C GLY A 295 17.83 -1.18 -2.62
N SER A 296 18.29 -0.23 -3.39
CA SER A 296 18.01 0.00 -4.82
C SER A 296 16.59 0.46 -5.18
N ALA A 297 15.64 0.50 -4.26
CA ALA A 297 14.34 1.04 -4.56
C ALA A 297 14.35 2.58 -4.42
N LEU A 298 13.89 3.27 -5.46
CA LEU A 298 13.63 4.71 -5.40
C LEU A 298 12.42 4.95 -4.50
N VAL A 299 12.56 5.81 -3.50
CA VAL A 299 11.52 6.02 -2.49
C VAL A 299 10.33 6.80 -3.05
N HIS A 300 10.59 7.92 -3.72
CA HIS A 300 9.53 8.82 -4.19
C HIS A 300 9.47 8.92 -5.72
N LYS A 301 8.26 8.94 -6.27
CA LYS A 301 8.04 9.21 -7.70
C LYS A 301 8.02 10.71 -8.03
N ASP A 302 7.63 11.55 -7.08
CA ASP A 302 7.64 13.01 -7.17
C ASP A 302 8.21 13.62 -5.87
N ALA A 303 7.74 14.76 -5.41
CA ALA A 303 8.27 15.41 -4.21
C ALA A 303 7.87 14.72 -2.90
N ASP A 304 6.74 14.02 -2.88
CA ASP A 304 6.15 13.49 -1.64
C ASP A 304 5.32 12.20 -1.79
N HIS A 305 5.09 11.71 -3.01
CA HIS A 305 4.42 10.43 -3.21
C HIS A 305 5.43 9.29 -3.37
N LEU A 306 5.19 8.19 -2.67
CA LEU A 306 6.01 6.98 -2.78
C LEU A 306 5.89 6.36 -4.17
N THR A 307 6.99 5.73 -4.65
CA THR A 307 6.90 4.79 -5.76
C THR A 307 6.13 3.55 -5.31
N GLN A 308 5.40 2.93 -6.24
CA GLN A 308 4.70 1.68 -5.98
C GLN A 308 5.67 0.57 -5.54
N VAL A 309 6.85 0.54 -6.16
CA VAL A 309 7.92 -0.42 -5.85
C VAL A 309 8.38 -0.29 -4.40
N PHE A 310 8.75 0.92 -3.96
CA PHE A 310 9.20 1.10 -2.58
C PHE A 310 8.07 0.88 -1.58
N SER A 311 6.87 1.40 -1.86
CA SER A 311 5.68 1.20 -1.03
C SER A 311 5.42 -0.30 -0.77
N ARG A 312 5.48 -1.16 -1.80
CA ARG A 312 5.31 -2.61 -1.61
C ARG A 312 6.35 -3.21 -0.67
N THR A 313 7.59 -2.72 -0.68
CA THR A 313 8.63 -3.21 0.24
C THR A 313 8.39 -2.81 1.69
N LEU A 314 7.55 -1.82 1.96
CA LEU A 314 7.10 -1.45 3.31
C LEU A 314 6.04 -2.39 3.87
N GLY A 315 5.37 -3.18 3.03
CA GLY A 315 4.24 -4.03 3.41
C GLY A 315 4.54 -5.01 4.55
N PRO A 316 5.66 -5.76 4.56
CA PRO A 316 6.02 -6.64 5.67
C PRO A 316 6.20 -5.89 7.00
N PHE A 317 6.66 -4.65 6.96
CA PHE A 317 6.83 -3.80 8.14
C PHE A 317 5.51 -3.25 8.63
N LEU A 318 4.61 -2.89 7.72
CA LEU A 318 3.25 -2.48 8.02
C LEU A 318 2.47 -3.63 8.66
N ASP A 319 2.57 -4.84 8.10
CA ASP A 319 1.95 -6.05 8.64
C ASP A 319 2.44 -6.39 10.06
N ARG A 320 3.75 -6.30 10.29
CA ARG A 320 4.37 -6.51 11.61
C ARG A 320 3.91 -5.47 12.62
N ALA A 321 3.90 -4.19 12.23
CA ALA A 321 3.46 -3.10 13.09
C ALA A 321 1.97 -3.24 13.46
N TYR A 322 1.11 -3.58 12.50
CA TYR A 322 -0.31 -3.85 12.75
C TYR A 322 -0.51 -5.05 13.70
N GLY A 323 0.22 -6.15 13.48
CA GLY A 323 0.16 -7.31 14.38
C GLY A 323 0.53 -6.96 15.82
N ALA A 324 1.50 -6.07 16.03
CA ALA A 324 1.87 -5.62 17.38
C ALA A 324 0.75 -4.80 18.06
N LEU A 325 -0.03 -4.03 17.31
CA LEU A 325 -1.18 -3.27 17.85
C LEU A 325 -2.28 -4.21 18.33
N THR A 326 -2.59 -5.26 17.56
CA THR A 326 -3.67 -6.21 17.90
C THR A 326 -3.35 -7.09 19.09
N ILE A 327 -2.08 -7.45 19.30
CA ILE A 327 -1.65 -8.21 20.49
C ILE A 327 -1.75 -7.35 21.74
N SER A 328 -1.41 -6.07 21.69
CA SER A 328 -1.45 -5.15 22.84
C SER A 328 -2.88 -4.80 23.29
N SER A 329 -3.88 -4.98 22.45
CA SER A 329 -5.29 -4.71 22.74
C SER A 329 -6.07 -5.92 23.25
N THR A 330 -5.46 -7.12 23.27
CA THR A 330 -6.07 -8.31 23.87
C THR A 330 -5.93 -8.23 25.40
N PRO A 331 -7.03 -8.25 26.19
CA PRO A 331 -6.93 -8.31 27.64
C PRO A 331 -6.10 -9.53 28.08
N ALA A 332 -5.22 -9.36 29.06
CA ALA A 332 -4.50 -10.48 29.65
C ALA A 332 -5.53 -11.53 30.13
N PRO A 333 -5.29 -12.84 29.86
CA PRO A 333 -6.17 -13.88 30.36
C PRO A 333 -6.31 -13.71 31.87
N THR A 334 -7.52 -13.58 32.35
CA THR A 334 -7.83 -13.52 33.77
C THR A 334 -7.40 -14.87 34.36
N VAL A 335 -6.30 -14.88 35.09
CA VAL A 335 -5.89 -16.07 35.88
C VAL A 335 -6.93 -16.23 36.98
N THR A 336 -7.87 -17.14 36.78
CA THR A 336 -8.79 -17.55 37.83
C THR A 336 -7.94 -18.29 38.85
N SER A 337 -7.70 -17.66 39.99
CA SER A 337 -7.06 -18.30 41.13
C SER A 337 -7.92 -19.52 41.55
N VAL A 338 -7.39 -20.71 41.37
CA VAL A 338 -7.99 -21.90 41.92
C VAL A 338 -7.72 -21.81 43.42
N GLU A 339 -8.75 -21.52 44.19
CA GLU A 339 -8.71 -21.67 45.65
C GLU A 339 -8.49 -23.15 45.99
N VAL A 340 -7.29 -23.46 46.46
CA VAL A 340 -7.00 -24.76 47.05
C VAL A 340 -7.60 -24.76 48.45
N THR A 341 -8.79 -25.34 48.60
CA THR A 341 -9.35 -25.65 49.90
C THR A 341 -8.45 -26.70 50.58
N ALA A 342 -7.68 -26.28 51.58
CA ALA A 342 -7.00 -27.18 52.49
C ALA A 342 -8.05 -27.91 53.33
N GLY A 343 -8.28 -29.19 53.09
CA GLY A 343 -9.04 -30.04 53.95
C GLY A 343 -8.27 -30.25 55.23
N SER A 344 -8.91 -29.89 56.33
CA SER A 344 -8.47 -30.27 57.68
C SER A 344 -8.89 -31.70 57.99
N GLU A 345 -7.90 -32.56 58.30
CA GLU A 345 -8.03 -33.69 59.19
C GLU A 345 -7.03 -33.56 60.35
#